data_4c795799d668a1eb3ac0a6bb6677dd49
#
_entry.id   4c795799d668a1eb3ac0a6bb6677dd49
#
_cell.length_a   1.000
_cell.length_b   1.000
_cell.length_c   1.000
_cell.angle_alpha   90.00
_cell.angle_beta   90.00
_cell.angle_gamma   90.00
#
_symmetry.space_group_name_H-M   'P 1'
#
loop_
_entity.id
_entity.type
_entity.pdbx_description
1 polymer ?
#
loop_
_entity_poly.entity_id
_entity_poly.type
_entity_poly.pdbx_seq_one_letter_code
_entity_poly.pdbx_strand_id
1 'polypeptide(L)'
;MGGFYISEITASGRDVRTSAIQFRRGVNIVYGPSNTGKSMLVKIIDYLFGGDGCPANPNKTGYSDFQMKLRDDCGHEVLIARSVECDDDGNEKAASKVIVSSNSDVMPSGNYSVKSGGKKSERIDFKSLLLRLIGIDDEVKIISSQAGKSAALSWRVFFHQFCLKEDYIFTERTIIDNPGYGSITLNLNTLAYLAYEGGLEELQVEDKKIVLAKSEAVRFYIVQRRAPLSMRIKEIRSQLDALPAEPIDEKALARELADVSEKLSNAKREAESIFTGIVQA
;
A
#
# COMPACT_ATOMS: atom_id res chain seq x y z
N MET A 1 16.42 4.91 -5.83
CA MET A 1 15.70 5.66 -4.79
C MET A 1 16.69 6.20 -3.78
N GLY A 2 16.68 7.51 -3.51
CA GLY A 2 17.43 8.08 -2.39
C GLY A 2 16.75 7.68 -1.08
N GLY A 3 17.51 7.24 -0.10
CA GLY A 3 17.00 6.97 1.23
C GLY A 3 17.46 8.03 2.20
N PHE A 4 16.74 8.24 3.29
CA PHE A 4 17.17 9.05 4.41
C PHE A 4 16.99 8.26 5.71
N TYR A 5 17.69 8.70 6.76
CA TYR A 5 17.49 8.18 8.11
C TYR A 5 17.35 9.33 9.11
N ILE A 6 16.67 9.08 10.21
CA ILE A 6 16.58 10.02 11.32
C ILE A 6 17.92 10.00 12.05
N SER A 7 18.63 11.13 12.11
CA SER A 7 19.90 11.23 12.81
C SER A 7 19.76 11.78 14.23
N GLU A 8 18.76 12.61 14.49
CA GLU A 8 18.52 13.19 15.81
C GLU A 8 17.05 13.57 15.99
N ILE A 9 16.54 13.40 17.19
CA ILE A 9 15.24 13.93 17.63
C ILE A 9 15.47 14.72 18.89
N THR A 10 14.95 15.95 18.91
CA THR A 10 15.07 16.89 20.03
C THR A 10 13.70 17.34 20.49
N ALA A 11 13.52 17.39 21.80
CA ALA A 11 12.36 17.98 22.46
C ALA A 11 12.85 19.10 23.39
N SER A 12 12.26 20.29 23.28
CA SER A 12 12.57 21.46 24.08
C SER A 12 11.30 22.19 24.52
N GLY A 13 11.43 23.12 25.43
CA GLY A 13 10.31 23.93 25.94
C GLY A 13 10.75 24.92 26.98
N ARG A 14 9.77 25.60 27.53
CA ARG A 14 10.04 26.60 28.60
C ARG A 14 10.35 25.88 29.92
N ASP A 15 11.41 26.28 30.60
CA ASP A 15 11.78 25.81 31.93
C ASP A 15 12.10 24.30 32.05
N VAL A 16 12.32 23.63 30.94
CA VAL A 16 12.75 22.22 30.89
C VAL A 16 14.07 22.07 30.17
N ARG A 17 14.86 21.07 30.62
CA ARG A 17 16.09 20.73 29.94
C ARG A 17 15.78 20.14 28.59
N THR A 18 16.44 20.61 27.55
CA THR A 18 16.35 20.02 26.20
C THR A 18 16.78 18.54 26.26
N SER A 19 15.92 17.70 25.73
CA SER A 19 16.17 16.26 25.56
C SER A 19 16.49 15.96 24.11
N ALA A 20 17.57 15.24 23.85
CA ALA A 20 17.97 14.85 22.51
C ALA A 20 18.33 13.36 22.47
N ILE A 21 17.92 12.68 21.41
CA ILE A 21 18.26 11.30 21.12
C ILE A 21 18.91 11.28 19.75
N GLN A 22 20.11 10.70 19.68
CA GLN A 22 20.84 10.52 18.43
C GLN A 22 20.70 9.11 17.92
N PHE A 23 20.57 8.97 16.61
CA PHE A 23 20.47 7.71 15.91
C PHE A 23 21.60 7.58 14.89
N ARG A 24 21.95 6.34 14.59
CA ARG A 24 22.91 5.99 13.55
C ARG A 24 22.20 5.31 12.40
N ARG A 25 22.80 5.29 11.25
CA ARG A 25 22.29 4.49 10.13
C ARG A 25 22.21 3.02 10.52
N GLY A 26 21.14 2.34 10.12
CA GLY A 26 20.89 0.94 10.42
C GLY A 26 19.96 0.76 11.62
N VAL A 27 20.11 -0.35 12.33
CA VAL A 27 19.22 -0.71 13.44
C VAL A 27 19.59 0.06 14.70
N ASN A 28 18.60 0.73 15.30
CA ASN A 28 18.72 1.42 16.58
C ASN A 28 17.74 0.81 17.56
N ILE A 29 18.20 0.45 18.76
CA ILE A 29 17.38 -0.14 19.80
C ILE A 29 17.27 0.85 20.96
N VAL A 30 16.03 1.30 21.25
CA VAL A 30 15.74 2.16 22.41
C VAL A 30 15.09 1.30 23.48
N TYR A 31 15.78 1.15 24.60
CA TYR A 31 15.31 0.34 25.74
C TYR A 31 15.35 1.12 27.05
N GLY A 32 14.61 0.66 28.03
CA GLY A 32 14.56 1.28 29.36
C GLY A 32 13.28 0.87 30.12
N PRO A 33 13.15 1.28 31.39
CA PRO A 33 11.97 1.04 32.21
C PRO A 33 10.68 1.59 31.60
N SER A 34 9.54 1.18 32.13
CA SER A 34 8.25 1.79 31.78
C SER A 34 8.23 3.26 32.13
N ASN A 35 7.42 4.03 31.42
CA ASN A 35 7.23 5.50 31.62
C ASN A 35 8.49 6.36 31.42
N THR A 36 9.47 5.90 30.65
CA THR A 36 10.69 6.67 30.30
C THR A 36 10.60 7.40 28.97
N GLY A 37 9.41 7.52 28.38
CA GLY A 37 9.20 8.28 27.15
C GLY A 37 9.42 7.52 25.83
N LYS A 38 9.62 6.18 25.85
CA LYS A 38 9.82 5.39 24.63
C LYS A 38 8.66 5.51 23.63
N SER A 39 7.43 5.35 24.09
CA SER A 39 6.22 5.52 23.26
C SER A 39 6.02 6.97 22.82
N MET A 40 6.48 7.95 23.60
CA MET A 40 6.47 9.37 23.22
C MET A 40 7.39 9.63 22.03
N LEU A 41 8.53 8.95 21.94
CA LEU A 41 9.44 9.07 20.79
C LEU A 41 8.74 8.73 19.47
N VAL A 42 7.97 7.64 19.44
CA VAL A 42 7.17 7.24 18.25
C VAL A 42 6.11 8.31 17.93
N LYS A 43 5.47 8.87 18.96
CA LYS A 43 4.49 9.97 18.79
C LYS A 43 5.16 11.24 18.24
N ILE A 44 6.36 11.58 18.69
CA ILE A 44 7.13 12.70 18.13
C ILE A 44 7.46 12.48 16.65
N ILE A 45 7.92 11.30 16.28
CA ILE A 45 8.19 10.95 14.87
C ILE A 45 6.92 11.10 14.03
N ASP A 46 5.80 10.52 14.47
CA ASP A 46 4.52 10.63 13.79
C ASP A 46 4.07 12.10 13.63
N TYR A 47 4.22 12.88 14.69
CA TYR A 47 3.87 14.30 14.72
C TYR A 47 4.69 15.14 13.74
N LEU A 48 6.00 14.94 13.74
CA LEU A 48 6.93 15.66 12.86
C LEU A 48 6.76 15.26 11.38
N PHE A 49 6.32 14.06 11.10
CA PHE A 49 5.92 13.61 9.76
C PHE A 49 4.47 13.98 9.41
N GLY A 50 3.89 14.96 10.08
CA GLY A 50 2.58 15.52 9.73
C GLY A 50 1.38 14.80 10.33
N GLY A 51 1.57 14.07 11.43
CA GLY A 51 0.48 13.54 12.25
C GLY A 51 -0.29 14.65 12.97
N ASP A 52 -1.57 14.38 13.28
CA ASP A 52 -2.44 15.35 13.97
C ASP A 52 -2.38 15.21 15.49
N GLY A 53 -1.90 14.08 16.02
CA GLY A 53 -1.82 13.82 17.45
C GLY A 53 -0.63 14.54 18.10
N CYS A 54 -0.87 15.38 19.09
CA CYS A 54 0.17 16.02 19.88
C CYS A 54 0.98 14.98 20.66
N PRO A 55 2.32 15.00 20.63
CA PRO A 55 3.14 14.04 21.35
C PRO A 55 3.11 14.24 22.85
N ALA A 56 2.95 15.49 23.32
CA ALA A 56 2.92 15.85 24.72
C ALA A 56 2.05 17.09 24.95
N ASN A 57 1.49 17.20 26.14
CA ASN A 57 0.83 18.42 26.60
C ASN A 57 1.88 19.33 27.23
N PRO A 58 2.16 20.55 26.67
CA PRO A 58 3.15 21.47 27.19
C PRO A 58 2.93 21.85 28.66
N ASN A 59 1.68 22.04 29.10
CA ASN A 59 1.36 22.38 30.46
C ASN A 59 1.69 21.29 31.49
N LYS A 60 1.72 20.00 31.03
CA LYS A 60 2.02 18.88 31.91
C LYS A 60 3.49 18.48 31.87
N THR A 61 4.13 18.60 30.70
CA THR A 61 5.49 18.10 30.47
C THR A 61 6.53 19.19 30.36
N GLY A 62 6.12 20.44 30.09
CA GLY A 62 7.00 21.55 29.76
C GLY A 62 7.55 21.53 28.33
N TYR A 63 7.41 20.43 27.59
CA TYR A 63 7.89 20.33 26.22
C TYR A 63 6.87 20.86 25.22
N SER A 64 7.25 21.87 24.44
CA SER A 64 6.42 22.51 23.41
C SER A 64 6.96 22.39 22.00
N ASP A 65 8.28 22.21 21.85
CA ASP A 65 8.97 22.29 20.57
C ASP A 65 9.68 20.99 20.26
N PHE A 66 9.38 20.42 19.09
CA PHE A 66 9.92 19.14 18.65
C PHE A 66 10.64 19.34 17.35
N GLN A 67 11.83 18.73 17.21
CA GLN A 67 12.66 18.80 16.03
C GLN A 67 13.17 17.42 15.68
N MET A 68 13.35 17.18 14.40
CA MET A 68 13.91 15.95 13.83
C MET A 68 14.87 16.30 12.71
N LYS A 69 16.06 15.75 12.76
CA LYS A 69 17.08 15.88 11.74
C LYS A 69 17.14 14.62 10.91
N LEU A 70 16.92 14.76 9.62
CA LEU A 70 17.08 13.70 8.63
C LEU A 70 18.41 13.88 7.92
N ARG A 71 19.04 12.77 7.55
CA ARG A 71 20.23 12.74 6.72
C ARG A 71 20.07 11.73 5.61
N ASP A 72 20.55 12.07 4.42
CA ASP A 72 20.68 11.14 3.31
C ASP A 72 22.12 10.59 3.18
N ASP A 73 22.31 9.70 2.22
CA ASP A 73 23.63 9.10 1.94
C ASP A 73 24.59 10.08 1.23
N CYS A 74 24.08 11.17 0.69
CA CYS A 74 24.85 12.22 0.02
C CYS A 74 25.33 13.31 0.98
N GLY A 75 24.95 13.24 2.27
CA GLY A 75 25.32 14.21 3.30
C GLY A 75 24.39 15.42 3.38
N HIS A 76 23.25 15.42 2.68
CA HIS A 76 22.25 16.44 2.87
C HIS A 76 21.56 16.27 4.23
N GLU A 77 21.22 17.40 4.83
CA GLU A 77 20.51 17.46 6.10
C GLU A 77 19.19 18.22 5.93
N VAL A 78 18.14 17.66 6.50
CA VAL A 78 16.81 18.27 6.58
C VAL A 78 16.41 18.31 8.03
N LEU A 79 16.27 19.52 8.59
CA LEU A 79 15.71 19.74 9.92
C LEU A 79 14.22 20.06 9.80
N ILE A 80 13.39 19.29 10.46
CA ILE A 80 11.94 19.46 10.54
C ILE A 80 11.61 19.87 11.96
N ALA A 81 10.94 21.01 12.15
CA ALA A 81 10.53 21.52 13.44
C ALA A 81 9.03 21.79 13.46
N ARG A 82 8.37 21.44 14.57
CA ARG A 82 6.94 21.69 14.79
C ARG A 82 6.63 21.83 16.26
N SER A 83 5.88 22.89 16.61
CA SER A 83 5.52 23.22 17.99
C SER A 83 4.12 22.70 18.35
N VAL A 84 3.89 22.47 19.62
CA VAL A 84 2.58 22.24 20.24
C VAL A 84 2.22 23.45 21.09
N GLU A 85 1.03 23.97 20.88
CA GLU A 85 0.46 25.07 21.66
C GLU A 85 -0.61 24.51 22.61
N CYS A 86 -0.99 25.28 23.62
CA CYS A 86 -2.18 25.02 24.40
C CYS A 86 -3.23 26.08 24.06
N ASP A 87 -4.50 25.67 23.99
CA ASP A 87 -5.62 26.60 23.91
C ASP A 87 -5.93 27.21 25.29
N ASP A 88 -6.91 28.11 25.33
CA ASP A 88 -7.33 28.80 26.54
C ASP A 88 -7.86 27.86 27.64
N ASP A 89 -8.35 26.67 27.24
CA ASP A 89 -8.83 25.61 28.12
C ASP A 89 -7.70 24.68 28.59
N GLY A 90 -6.45 24.89 28.12
CA GLY A 90 -5.27 24.08 28.44
C GLY A 90 -5.15 22.77 27.67
N ASN A 91 -5.96 22.58 26.61
CA ASN A 91 -5.82 21.41 25.74
C ASN A 91 -4.70 21.64 24.72
N GLU A 92 -4.01 20.54 24.36
CA GLU A 92 -2.97 20.58 23.36
C GLU A 92 -3.51 20.82 21.95
N LYS A 93 -2.88 21.73 21.23
CA LYS A 93 -3.17 22.07 19.85
C LYS A 93 -1.93 21.93 18.98
N ALA A 94 -2.04 21.09 17.97
CA ALA A 94 -0.97 20.91 17.02
C ALA A 94 -0.79 22.15 16.12
N ALA A 95 0.45 22.63 15.97
CA ALA A 95 0.74 23.66 15.00
C ALA A 95 0.32 23.20 13.59
N SER A 96 -0.32 24.10 12.84
CA SER A 96 -0.77 23.84 11.47
C SER A 96 0.36 23.90 10.45
N LYS A 97 1.53 24.41 10.85
CA LYS A 97 2.71 24.59 10.02
C LYS A 97 3.89 23.82 10.58
N VAL A 98 4.75 23.39 9.66
CA VAL A 98 6.05 22.79 9.92
C VAL A 98 7.11 23.73 9.37
N ILE A 99 8.16 23.95 10.13
CA ILE A 99 9.34 24.70 9.71
C ILE A 99 10.38 23.69 9.22
N VAL A 100 10.85 23.89 8.01
CA VAL A 100 11.90 23.06 7.40
C VAL A 100 13.13 23.94 7.18
N SER A 101 14.29 23.45 7.60
CA SER A 101 15.60 24.01 7.27
C SER A 101 16.43 22.90 6.60
N SER A 102 16.87 23.12 5.39
CA SER A 102 17.50 22.08 4.57
C SER A 102 18.56 22.65 3.65
N ASN A 103 19.56 21.85 3.36
CA ASN A 103 20.52 22.07 2.29
C ASN A 103 20.26 21.17 1.07
N SER A 104 19.07 20.53 1.00
CA SER A 104 18.65 19.70 -0.14
C SER A 104 17.70 20.46 -1.04
N ASP A 105 17.92 20.38 -2.35
CA ASP A 105 17.04 20.98 -3.37
C ASP A 105 15.67 20.29 -3.43
N VAL A 106 15.61 19.03 -3.04
CA VAL A 106 14.36 18.22 -3.05
C VAL A 106 13.35 18.72 -2.00
N MET A 107 13.85 19.18 -0.86
CA MET A 107 13.02 19.71 0.23
C MET A 107 13.56 21.07 0.68
N PRO A 108 13.23 22.16 -0.02
CA PRO A 108 13.75 23.48 0.27
C PRO A 108 13.36 23.98 1.67
N SER A 109 14.19 24.86 2.23
CA SER A 109 13.88 25.52 3.49
C SER A 109 12.63 26.39 3.38
N GLY A 110 11.75 26.34 4.39
CA GLY A 110 10.50 27.11 4.37
C GLY A 110 9.51 26.70 5.45
N ASN A 111 8.36 27.36 5.43
CA ASN A 111 7.22 27.08 6.29
C ASN A 111 6.13 26.40 5.48
N TYR A 112 5.83 25.15 5.80
CA TYR A 112 4.89 24.32 5.04
C TYR A 112 3.64 24.02 5.84
N SER A 113 2.48 23.94 5.17
CA SER A 113 1.23 23.51 5.80
C SER A 113 1.20 22.01 5.95
N VAL A 114 0.79 21.51 7.11
CA VAL A 114 0.55 20.08 7.35
C VAL A 114 -0.78 19.64 6.76
N LYS A 115 -1.78 20.53 6.76
CA LYS A 115 -3.09 20.25 6.17
C LYS A 115 -3.02 20.54 4.67
N SER A 116 -3.39 19.57 3.86
CA SER A 116 -3.55 19.77 2.43
C SER A 116 -4.56 20.88 2.20
N GLY A 117 -4.12 21.99 1.58
CA GLY A 117 -5.00 23.08 1.19
C GLY A 117 -6.04 22.57 0.20
N GLY A 118 -7.33 22.90 0.41
CA GLY A 118 -8.39 22.61 -0.54
C GLY A 118 -8.05 23.18 -1.92
N LYS A 119 -8.68 22.61 -2.96
CA LYS A 119 -8.55 22.89 -4.40
C LYS A 119 -7.92 24.26 -4.74
N LYS A 120 -6.76 24.25 -5.43
CA LYS A 120 -6.06 25.42 -6.00
C LYS A 120 -5.07 26.17 -5.11
N SER A 121 -4.34 25.52 -4.23
CA SER A 121 -3.11 26.14 -3.73
C SER A 121 -1.96 25.67 -4.62
N GLU A 122 -1.31 26.58 -5.33
CA GLU A 122 -0.01 26.37 -6.02
C GLU A 122 1.13 26.09 -5.03
N ARG A 123 0.82 26.01 -3.74
CA ARG A 123 1.80 25.76 -2.68
C ARG A 123 1.95 24.25 -2.52
N ILE A 124 3.16 23.80 -2.74
CA ILE A 124 3.58 22.43 -2.41
C ILE A 124 3.31 22.19 -0.93
N ASP A 125 2.54 21.17 -0.60
CA ASP A 125 2.27 20.83 0.79
C ASP A 125 3.44 20.00 1.38
N PHE A 126 3.52 19.98 2.71
CA PHE A 126 4.59 19.26 3.41
C PHE A 126 4.62 17.76 3.08
N LYS A 127 3.46 17.15 2.90
CA LYS A 127 3.33 15.70 2.66
C LYS A 127 3.84 15.31 1.27
N SER A 128 3.63 16.15 0.28
CA SER A 128 4.18 15.98 -1.06
C SER A 128 5.71 16.08 -1.05
N LEU A 129 6.28 17.02 -0.29
CA LEU A 129 7.73 17.12 -0.15
C LEU A 129 8.34 15.86 0.50
N LEU A 130 7.66 15.27 1.47
CA LEU A 130 8.12 14.02 2.09
C LEU A 130 8.11 12.84 1.10
N LEU A 131 7.13 12.77 0.21
CA LEU A 131 7.11 11.76 -0.87
C LEU A 131 8.27 11.97 -1.84
N ARG A 132 8.50 13.22 -2.27
CA ARG A 132 9.65 13.55 -3.14
C ARG A 132 10.99 13.24 -2.49
N LEU A 133 11.12 13.43 -1.18
CA LEU A 133 12.35 13.10 -0.44
C LEU A 133 12.71 11.62 -0.53
N ILE A 134 11.73 10.74 -0.69
CA ILE A 134 11.94 9.30 -0.92
C ILE A 134 11.88 8.90 -2.40
N GLY A 135 11.80 9.87 -3.32
CA GLY A 135 11.81 9.64 -4.75
C GLY A 135 10.46 9.21 -5.34
N ILE A 136 9.36 9.53 -4.67
CA ILE A 136 7.99 9.28 -5.16
C ILE A 136 7.38 10.59 -5.62
N ASP A 137 6.91 10.64 -6.87
CA ASP A 137 6.25 11.79 -7.43
C ASP A 137 4.84 11.99 -6.89
N ASP A 138 4.38 13.25 -6.88
CA ASP A 138 3.08 13.65 -6.33
C ASP A 138 1.88 13.11 -7.12
N GLU A 139 2.09 12.68 -8.37
CA GLU A 139 1.02 12.26 -9.28
C GLU A 139 0.71 10.76 -9.22
N VAL A 140 1.44 10.01 -8.41
CA VAL A 140 1.23 8.57 -8.30
C VAL A 140 -0.17 8.29 -7.78
N LYS A 141 -0.94 7.55 -8.57
CA LYS A 141 -2.29 7.09 -8.23
C LYS A 141 -2.26 5.60 -7.91
N ILE A 142 -2.89 5.24 -6.83
CA ILE A 142 -3.06 3.84 -6.41
C ILE A 142 -4.53 3.52 -6.23
N ILE A 143 -4.87 2.24 -6.39
CA ILE A 143 -6.24 1.76 -6.21
C ILE A 143 -6.60 1.83 -4.73
N SER A 144 -7.64 2.58 -4.40
CA SER A 144 -8.08 2.83 -3.02
C SER A 144 -9.27 1.99 -2.58
N SER A 145 -9.95 1.33 -3.51
CA SER A 145 -11.13 0.51 -3.20
C SER A 145 -11.25 -0.69 -4.11
N GLN A 146 -11.95 -1.72 -3.65
CA GLN A 146 -12.31 -2.90 -4.46
C GLN A 146 -13.19 -2.57 -5.68
N ALA A 147 -13.79 -1.40 -5.71
CA ALA A 147 -14.60 -0.90 -6.83
C ALA A 147 -13.75 -0.20 -7.91
N GLY A 148 -12.41 -0.27 -7.81
CA GLY A 148 -11.52 0.32 -8.80
C GLY A 148 -11.32 1.84 -8.68
N LYS A 149 -11.75 2.47 -7.60
CA LYS A 149 -11.46 3.89 -7.40
C LYS A 149 -9.98 4.08 -7.12
N SER A 150 -9.34 5.00 -7.82
CA SER A 150 -7.97 5.43 -7.56
C SER A 150 -7.94 6.65 -6.64
N ALA A 151 -6.88 6.77 -5.86
CA ALA A 151 -6.54 7.94 -5.06
C ALA A 151 -5.05 8.25 -5.21
N ALA A 152 -4.69 9.51 -5.06
CA ALA A 152 -3.28 9.88 -5.00
C ALA A 152 -2.61 9.21 -3.79
N LEU A 153 -1.40 8.70 -3.99
CA LEU A 153 -0.59 8.18 -2.90
C LEU A 153 -0.27 9.33 -1.94
N SER A 154 -0.62 9.18 -0.68
CA SER A 154 -0.33 10.17 0.33
C SER A 154 0.79 9.70 1.26
N TRP A 155 1.62 10.65 1.74
CA TRP A 155 2.66 10.36 2.72
C TRP A 155 2.12 9.59 3.94
N ARG A 156 0.93 9.90 4.42
CA ARG A 156 0.34 9.25 5.61
C ARG A 156 0.09 7.77 5.38
N VAL A 157 -0.44 7.39 4.21
CA VAL A 157 -0.66 5.98 3.85
C VAL A 157 0.67 5.23 3.74
N PHE A 158 1.67 5.85 3.10
CA PHE A 158 3.02 5.31 3.02
C PHE A 158 3.63 5.14 4.42
N PHE A 159 3.63 6.20 5.24
CA PHE A 159 4.28 6.23 6.54
C PHE A 159 3.74 5.17 7.51
N HIS A 160 2.45 4.88 7.47
CA HIS A 160 1.83 3.86 8.32
C HIS A 160 2.27 2.43 8.00
N GLN A 161 2.84 2.18 6.85
CA GLN A 161 3.42 0.87 6.53
C GLN A 161 4.74 0.63 7.31
N PHE A 162 5.38 1.68 7.77
CA PHE A 162 6.71 1.64 8.39
C PHE A 162 6.72 2.09 9.85
N CYS A 163 5.72 2.85 10.29
CA CYS A 163 5.63 3.36 11.66
C CYS A 163 4.50 2.67 12.43
N LEU A 164 4.87 1.68 13.23
CA LEU A 164 3.94 0.92 14.05
C LEU A 164 3.85 1.52 15.45
N LYS A 165 2.64 1.89 15.85
CA LYS A 165 2.35 2.30 17.23
C LYS A 165 2.14 1.07 18.10
N GLU A 166 2.46 1.18 19.39
CA GLU A 166 2.32 0.11 20.38
C GLU A 166 0.93 -0.54 20.37
N ASP A 167 -0.12 0.28 20.27
CA ASP A 167 -1.52 -0.17 20.25
C ASP A 167 -1.85 -1.12 19.08
N TYR A 168 -1.06 -1.09 18.00
CA TYR A 168 -1.27 -1.92 16.82
C TYR A 168 -0.42 -3.20 16.79
N ILE A 169 0.61 -3.29 17.62
CA ILE A 169 1.49 -4.46 17.69
C ILE A 169 0.79 -5.63 18.39
N PHE A 170 -0.10 -5.33 19.34
CA PHE A 170 -0.81 -6.33 20.17
C PHE A 170 -2.19 -6.68 19.64
N THR A 171 -2.50 -6.39 18.37
CA THR A 171 -3.79 -6.78 17.78
C THR A 171 -3.67 -8.10 17.03
N GLU A 172 -4.77 -8.86 16.97
CA GLU A 172 -4.87 -10.09 16.17
C GLU A 172 -4.88 -9.81 14.64
N ARG A 173 -4.89 -8.53 14.26
CA ARG A 173 -4.92 -8.11 12.86
C ARG A 173 -3.51 -8.02 12.30
N THR A 174 -3.40 -8.21 10.99
CA THR A 174 -2.13 -8.01 10.30
C THR A 174 -1.73 -6.54 10.35
N ILE A 175 -0.43 -6.27 10.34
CA ILE A 175 0.14 -4.91 10.28
C ILE A 175 -0.42 -4.12 9.09
N ILE A 176 -0.75 -4.81 8.00
CA ILE A 176 -1.30 -4.24 6.77
C ILE A 176 -2.76 -3.81 6.95
N ASP A 177 -3.52 -4.51 7.79
CA ASP A 177 -4.92 -4.21 8.11
C ASP A 177 -5.01 -3.24 9.29
N ASN A 178 -4.48 -2.04 9.11
CA ASN A 178 -4.57 -1.00 10.14
C ASN A 178 -5.84 -0.14 9.92
N PRO A 179 -6.88 -0.30 10.74
CA PRO A 179 -8.18 0.35 10.51
C PRO A 179 -8.15 1.87 10.65
N GLY A 180 -7.07 2.45 11.16
CA GLY A 180 -6.93 3.90 11.34
C GLY A 180 -6.50 4.67 10.09
N TYR A 181 -6.07 4.01 9.02
CA TYR A 181 -5.31 4.70 7.96
C TYR A 181 -5.62 4.25 6.53
N GLY A 182 -6.86 3.98 6.26
CA GLY A 182 -7.32 3.65 4.92
C GLY A 182 -7.91 2.25 4.80
N SER A 183 -8.34 1.90 3.60
CA SER A 183 -8.86 0.56 3.32
C SER A 183 -7.70 -0.44 3.18
N ILE A 184 -7.95 -1.71 3.49
CA ILE A 184 -7.00 -2.80 3.23
C ILE A 184 -6.52 -2.78 1.79
N THR A 185 -7.43 -2.50 0.84
CA THR A 185 -7.11 -2.38 -0.58
C THR A 185 -6.07 -1.29 -0.84
N LEU A 186 -6.20 -0.13 -0.22
CA LEU A 186 -5.26 0.97 -0.34
C LEU A 186 -3.88 0.59 0.21
N ASN A 187 -3.86 -0.03 1.38
CA ASN A 187 -2.62 -0.45 2.05
C ASN A 187 -1.88 -1.53 1.25
N LEU A 188 -2.58 -2.55 0.75
CA LEU A 188 -2.00 -3.61 -0.10
C LEU A 188 -1.45 -3.05 -1.40
N ASN A 189 -2.19 -2.15 -2.07
CA ASN A 189 -1.72 -1.56 -3.32
C ASN A 189 -0.55 -0.58 -3.10
N THR A 190 -0.48 0.10 -1.95
CA THR A 190 0.70 0.89 -1.58
C THR A 190 1.93 0.00 -1.42
N LEU A 191 1.81 -1.14 -0.73
CA LEU A 191 2.90 -2.10 -0.61
C LEU A 191 3.31 -2.71 -1.94
N ALA A 192 2.32 -3.05 -2.79
CA ALA A 192 2.60 -3.55 -4.13
C ALA A 192 3.33 -2.51 -4.99
N TYR A 193 2.92 -1.25 -4.95
CA TYR A 193 3.62 -0.14 -5.63
C TYR A 193 5.08 -0.05 -5.19
N LEU A 194 5.34 -0.15 -3.89
CA LEU A 194 6.70 -0.11 -3.34
C LEU A 194 7.54 -1.33 -3.73
N ALA A 195 6.92 -2.51 -3.80
CA ALA A 195 7.62 -3.75 -4.14
C ALA A 195 7.97 -3.84 -5.64
N TYR A 196 7.14 -3.25 -6.50
CA TYR A 196 7.32 -3.30 -7.96
C TYR A 196 7.92 -2.01 -8.56
N GLU A 197 8.48 -1.14 -7.72
CA GLU A 197 9.15 0.12 -8.15
C GLU A 197 8.31 0.98 -9.10
N GLY A 198 7.02 1.05 -8.88
CA GLY A 198 6.10 1.86 -9.69
C GLY A 198 5.47 1.14 -10.89
N GLY A 199 5.82 -0.11 -11.18
CA GLY A 199 5.31 -0.88 -12.32
C GLY A 199 3.81 -1.26 -12.30
N LEU A 200 3.02 -0.66 -11.41
CA LEU A 200 1.56 -0.82 -11.35
C LEU A 200 0.80 0.16 -12.26
N GLU A 201 1.48 1.04 -12.97
CA GLU A 201 0.85 2.00 -13.90
C GLU A 201 0.11 1.31 -15.05
N GLU A 202 0.49 0.10 -15.40
CA GLU A 202 -0.18 -0.72 -16.42
C GLU A 202 -1.43 -1.46 -15.92
N LEU A 203 -1.67 -1.52 -14.61
CA LEU A 203 -2.89 -2.10 -14.06
C LEU A 203 -4.07 -1.16 -14.27
N GLN A 204 -4.63 -1.21 -15.47
CA GLN A 204 -5.95 -0.61 -15.72
C GLN A 204 -6.97 -1.34 -14.88
N VAL A 205 -7.44 -0.67 -13.84
CA VAL A 205 -8.52 -1.21 -13.01
C VAL A 205 -9.82 -1.04 -13.76
N GLU A 206 -10.30 -2.14 -14.32
CA GLU A 206 -11.62 -2.17 -14.94
C GLU A 206 -12.72 -1.93 -13.89
N ASP A 207 -13.75 -1.20 -14.27
CA ASP A 207 -14.92 -1.01 -13.42
C ASP A 207 -15.49 -2.39 -13.03
N LYS A 208 -15.78 -2.57 -11.76
CA LYS A 208 -16.34 -3.82 -11.21
C LYS A 208 -17.55 -4.32 -12.01
N LYS A 209 -18.37 -3.40 -12.58
CA LYS A 209 -19.49 -3.76 -13.44
C LYS A 209 -19.03 -4.41 -14.75
N ILE A 210 -17.93 -3.91 -15.33
CA ILE A 210 -17.34 -4.48 -16.56
C ILE A 210 -16.76 -5.86 -16.26
N VAL A 211 -16.02 -6.00 -15.16
CA VAL A 211 -15.46 -7.29 -14.72
C VAL A 211 -16.56 -8.32 -14.46
N LEU A 212 -17.66 -7.92 -13.80
CA LEU A 212 -18.82 -8.79 -13.57
C LEU A 212 -19.47 -9.17 -14.90
N ALA A 213 -19.72 -8.22 -15.80
CA ALA A 213 -20.31 -8.49 -17.12
C ALA A 213 -19.42 -9.42 -17.96
N LYS A 214 -18.09 -9.22 -17.95
CA LYS A 214 -17.15 -10.14 -18.62
C LYS A 214 -17.23 -11.55 -17.99
N SER A 215 -17.24 -11.65 -16.67
CA SER A 215 -17.35 -12.91 -15.96
C SER A 215 -18.66 -13.65 -16.26
N GLU A 216 -19.78 -12.93 -16.31
CA GLU A 216 -21.08 -13.49 -16.68
C GLU A 216 -21.13 -13.95 -18.15
N ALA A 217 -20.55 -13.16 -19.05
CA ALA A 217 -20.45 -13.53 -20.46
C ALA A 217 -19.61 -14.82 -20.65
N VAL A 218 -18.49 -14.93 -19.97
CA VAL A 218 -17.64 -16.14 -19.98
C VAL A 218 -18.39 -17.35 -19.40
N ARG A 219 -19.08 -17.17 -18.27
CA ARG A 219 -19.93 -18.23 -17.67
C ARG A 219 -21.03 -18.69 -18.65
N PHE A 220 -21.71 -17.76 -19.26
CA PHE A 220 -22.75 -18.05 -20.24
C PHE A 220 -22.20 -18.84 -21.43
N TYR A 221 -21.05 -18.42 -21.97
CA TYR A 221 -20.37 -19.11 -23.05
C TYR A 221 -19.98 -20.55 -22.66
N ILE A 222 -19.40 -20.74 -21.46
CA ILE A 222 -19.05 -22.06 -20.95
C ILE A 222 -20.29 -22.96 -20.83
N VAL A 223 -21.39 -22.45 -20.31
CA VAL A 223 -22.65 -23.21 -20.16
C VAL A 223 -23.19 -23.61 -21.52
N GLN A 224 -23.20 -22.70 -22.49
CA GLN A 224 -23.64 -23.00 -23.87
C GLN A 224 -22.78 -24.06 -24.55
N ARG A 225 -21.47 -24.03 -24.37
CA ARG A 225 -20.55 -25.05 -24.94
C ARG A 225 -20.67 -26.39 -24.21
N ARG A 226 -20.92 -26.37 -22.91
CA ARG A 226 -21.02 -27.60 -22.10
C ARG A 226 -22.28 -28.43 -22.43
N ALA A 227 -23.39 -27.79 -22.72
CA ALA A 227 -24.65 -28.48 -23.00
C ALA A 227 -24.56 -29.42 -24.21
N PRO A 228 -24.11 -29.01 -25.43
CA PRO A 228 -24.00 -29.88 -26.57
C PRO A 228 -22.95 -30.98 -26.37
N LEU A 229 -21.84 -30.68 -25.65
CA LEU A 229 -20.83 -31.69 -25.34
C LEU A 229 -21.37 -32.76 -24.37
N SER A 230 -22.17 -32.40 -23.41
CA SER A 230 -22.85 -33.34 -22.49
C SER A 230 -23.84 -34.24 -23.25
N MET A 231 -24.57 -33.70 -24.22
CA MET A 231 -25.46 -34.48 -25.07
C MET A 231 -24.67 -35.46 -25.97
N ARG A 232 -23.57 -34.97 -26.54
CA ARG A 232 -22.70 -35.82 -27.37
C ARG A 232 -22.06 -36.95 -26.59
N ILE A 233 -21.63 -36.71 -25.35
CA ILE A 233 -21.11 -37.74 -24.46
C ILE A 233 -22.18 -38.78 -24.13
N LYS A 234 -23.43 -38.37 -23.91
CA LYS A 234 -24.54 -39.30 -23.66
C LYS A 234 -24.84 -40.17 -24.89
N GLU A 235 -24.85 -39.52 -26.06
CA GLU A 235 -25.04 -40.21 -27.33
C GLU A 235 -23.94 -41.26 -27.61
N ILE A 236 -22.68 -40.90 -27.45
CA ILE A 236 -21.54 -41.80 -27.60
C ILE A 236 -21.59 -42.96 -26.59
N ARG A 237 -21.97 -42.68 -25.33
CA ARG A 237 -22.15 -43.75 -24.33
C ARG A 237 -23.26 -44.72 -24.74
N SER A 238 -24.40 -44.21 -25.21
CA SER A 238 -25.51 -45.04 -25.68
C SER A 238 -25.11 -45.87 -26.89
N GLN A 239 -24.28 -45.35 -27.81
CA GLN A 239 -23.74 -46.10 -28.96
C GLN A 239 -22.74 -47.17 -28.50
N LEU A 240 -21.91 -46.90 -27.51
CA LEU A 240 -20.98 -47.84 -26.92
C LEU A 240 -21.70 -49.01 -26.22
N ASP A 241 -22.75 -48.68 -25.47
CA ASP A 241 -23.58 -49.70 -24.80
C ASP A 241 -24.38 -50.58 -25.77
N ALA A 242 -24.64 -50.09 -27.00
CA ALA A 242 -25.37 -50.80 -28.03
C ALA A 242 -24.45 -51.66 -28.94
N LEU A 243 -23.13 -51.58 -28.81
CA LEU A 243 -22.20 -52.39 -29.54
C LEU A 243 -22.26 -53.86 -29.06
N PRO A 244 -22.38 -54.84 -29.95
CA PRO A 244 -22.31 -56.24 -29.57
C PRO A 244 -20.94 -56.56 -28.96
N ALA A 245 -20.91 -57.40 -27.91
CA ALA A 245 -19.69 -57.84 -27.24
C ALA A 245 -18.85 -58.80 -28.11
N GLU A 246 -18.42 -58.35 -29.27
CA GLU A 246 -17.43 -59.05 -30.06
C GLU A 246 -16.01 -58.79 -29.53
N PRO A 247 -15.06 -59.73 -29.67
CA PRO A 247 -13.72 -59.55 -29.19
C PRO A 247 -13.08 -58.33 -29.86
N ILE A 248 -12.89 -57.29 -29.06
CA ILE A 248 -12.35 -56.01 -29.49
C ILE A 248 -10.86 -56.21 -29.85
N ASP A 249 -10.48 -55.82 -31.03
CA ASP A 249 -9.05 -55.70 -31.40
C ASP A 249 -8.44 -54.56 -30.57
N GLU A 250 -7.77 -54.93 -29.47
CA GLU A 250 -7.13 -54.00 -28.56
C GLU A 250 -6.20 -52.99 -29.25
N LYS A 251 -5.59 -53.39 -30.37
CA LYS A 251 -4.69 -52.50 -31.13
C LYS A 251 -5.44 -51.44 -31.94
N ALA A 252 -6.61 -51.78 -32.46
CA ALA A 252 -7.46 -50.82 -33.17
C ALA A 252 -8.05 -49.81 -32.19
N LEU A 253 -8.54 -50.26 -31.04
CA LEU A 253 -9.07 -49.40 -29.96
C LEU A 253 -8.01 -48.47 -29.39
N ALA A 254 -6.77 -48.95 -29.21
CA ALA A 254 -5.66 -48.11 -28.73
C ALA A 254 -5.31 -46.99 -29.73
N ARG A 255 -5.42 -47.21 -31.03
CA ARG A 255 -5.20 -46.17 -32.04
C ARG A 255 -6.32 -45.11 -32.03
N GLU A 256 -7.57 -45.52 -31.92
CA GLU A 256 -8.70 -44.60 -31.83
C GLU A 256 -8.65 -43.77 -30.54
N LEU A 257 -8.28 -44.38 -29.41
CA LEU A 257 -8.07 -43.69 -28.15
C LEU A 257 -6.94 -42.66 -28.24
N ALA A 258 -5.84 -42.95 -28.93
CA ALA A 258 -4.76 -42.01 -29.16
C ALA A 258 -5.20 -40.83 -30.02
N ASP A 259 -5.95 -41.07 -31.11
CA ASP A 259 -6.48 -40.02 -31.99
C ASP A 259 -7.50 -39.10 -31.24
N VAL A 260 -8.40 -39.68 -30.47
CA VAL A 260 -9.35 -38.91 -29.64
C VAL A 260 -8.63 -38.10 -28.53
N SER A 261 -7.58 -38.67 -27.93
CA SER A 261 -6.77 -37.98 -26.91
C SER A 261 -6.00 -36.81 -27.51
N GLU A 262 -5.46 -36.96 -28.74
CA GLU A 262 -4.78 -35.88 -29.44
C GLU A 262 -5.76 -34.74 -29.80
N LYS A 263 -6.94 -35.08 -30.33
CA LYS A 263 -8.01 -34.12 -30.65
C LYS A 263 -8.47 -33.35 -29.38
N LEU A 264 -8.59 -34.06 -28.26
CA LEU A 264 -8.94 -33.45 -26.98
C LEU A 264 -7.84 -32.49 -26.48
N SER A 265 -6.58 -32.88 -26.64
CA SER A 265 -5.44 -32.02 -26.26
C SER A 265 -5.37 -30.76 -27.11
N ASN A 266 -5.61 -30.89 -28.43
CA ASN A 266 -5.65 -29.75 -29.34
C ASN A 266 -6.82 -28.81 -29.04
N ALA A 267 -8.01 -29.33 -28.76
CA ALA A 267 -9.17 -28.54 -28.36
C ALA A 267 -8.96 -27.83 -27.02
N LYS A 268 -8.24 -28.46 -26.06
CA LYS A 268 -7.84 -27.79 -24.80
C LYS A 268 -6.88 -26.62 -25.04
N ARG A 269 -5.87 -26.81 -25.89
CA ARG A 269 -4.91 -25.74 -26.24
C ARG A 269 -5.59 -24.57 -26.94
N GLU A 270 -6.53 -24.85 -27.85
CA GLU A 270 -7.33 -23.81 -28.48
C GLU A 270 -8.20 -23.05 -27.48
N ALA A 271 -8.85 -23.75 -26.57
CA ALA A 271 -9.64 -23.13 -25.51
C ALA A 271 -8.78 -22.27 -24.56
N GLU A 272 -7.58 -22.74 -24.21
CA GLU A 272 -6.63 -21.97 -23.38
C GLU A 272 -6.08 -20.74 -24.13
N SER A 273 -5.82 -20.85 -25.44
CA SER A 273 -5.41 -19.74 -26.29
C SER A 273 -6.49 -18.66 -26.39
N ILE A 274 -7.75 -19.08 -26.60
CA ILE A 274 -8.90 -18.15 -26.63
C ILE A 274 -9.09 -17.49 -25.28
N PHE A 275 -8.97 -18.24 -24.18
CA PHE A 275 -9.09 -17.73 -22.83
C PHE A 275 -7.98 -16.70 -22.51
N THR A 276 -6.74 -16.98 -22.89
CA THR A 276 -5.61 -16.08 -22.72
C THR A 276 -5.78 -14.80 -23.55
N GLY A 277 -6.26 -14.91 -24.79
CA GLY A 277 -6.56 -13.77 -25.65
C GLY A 277 -7.69 -12.87 -25.11
N ILE A 278 -8.70 -13.44 -24.43
CA ILE A 278 -9.80 -12.69 -23.81
C ILE A 278 -9.33 -11.99 -22.53
N VAL A 279 -8.37 -12.55 -21.80
CA VAL A 279 -7.83 -11.97 -20.56
C VAL A 279 -6.83 -10.85 -20.86
N GLN A 280 -6.19 -10.85 -22.05
CA GLN A 280 -5.21 -9.83 -22.46
C GLN A 280 -5.82 -8.67 -23.28
N ALA A 281 -7.06 -8.77 -23.73
CA ALA A 281 -7.82 -7.71 -24.41
C ALA A 281 -8.69 -6.93 -23.39
#